data_43075f94b4fdb380a0e750eb935dc570
#
_entry.id   43075f94b4fdb380a0e750eb935dc570
#
_cell.length_a   1.000
_cell.length_b   1.000
_cell.length_c   1.000
_cell.angle_alpha   90.00
_cell.angle_beta   90.00
_cell.angle_gamma   90.00
#
_symmetry.space_group_name_H-M   'P 1'
#
loop_
_entity.id
_entity.type
_entity.pdbx_description
1 polymer ?
#
loop_
_entity_poly.entity_id
_entity_poly.type
_entity_poly.pdbx_seq_one_letter_code
_entity_poly.pdbx_strand_id
1 'polypeptide(L)'
;MKKVLFGLVLAAVALPLSAQQKPVYLDASKPIEERVEDALSRLTLEEKVKLTHAQSKFSSAGVPRLGIPDVWTDDGPHGIRPDVLWDEWEQAGCTNDSCVAFPALTCLAATWNPEMSLLYGQSIGEEARYRNKSVLLGPGVNIYRTPLNGRNFEYMGEDPYLAGKMVSPYIRGVQQNGVAAC
;
A
#
# COMPACT_ATOMS: atom_id res chain seq x y z
N MET A 1 -67.99 -18.70 39.47
CA MET A 1 -66.73 -19.04 38.80
C MET A 1 -66.10 -17.74 38.30
N LYS A 2 -65.12 -17.17 39.02
CA LYS A 2 -64.47 -15.89 38.70
C LYS A 2 -63.20 -16.23 37.90
N LYS A 3 -63.09 -15.76 36.64
CA LYS A 3 -61.90 -15.86 35.82
C LYS A 3 -60.95 -14.67 36.14
N VAL A 4 -59.79 -14.97 36.70
CA VAL A 4 -58.75 -13.98 36.95
C VAL A 4 -57.89 -13.94 35.67
N LEU A 5 -57.85 -12.79 34.98
CA LEU A 5 -57.01 -12.53 33.82
C LEU A 5 -55.66 -11.97 34.30
N PHE A 6 -54.61 -12.75 34.16
CA PHE A 6 -53.23 -12.35 34.48
C PHE A 6 -52.68 -11.59 33.27
N GLY A 7 -52.60 -10.27 33.36
CA GLY A 7 -51.95 -9.44 32.36
C GLY A 7 -50.42 -9.41 32.56
N LEU A 8 -49.70 -10.01 31.65
CA LEU A 8 -48.23 -9.96 31.61
C LEU A 8 -47.80 -8.59 31.04
N VAL A 9 -47.31 -7.70 31.89
CA VAL A 9 -46.69 -6.43 31.42
C VAL A 9 -45.25 -6.72 31.05
N LEU A 10 -44.94 -6.78 29.75
CA LEU A 10 -43.60 -6.86 29.23
C LEU A 10 -42.97 -5.45 29.29
N ALA A 11 -42.17 -5.17 30.30
CA ALA A 11 -41.35 -3.97 30.36
C ALA A 11 -40.16 -4.10 29.38
N ALA A 12 -40.26 -3.50 28.19
CA ALA A 12 -39.17 -3.38 27.28
C ALA A 12 -38.14 -2.39 27.86
N VAL A 13 -37.06 -2.92 28.41
CA VAL A 13 -35.88 -2.13 28.80
C VAL A 13 -35.17 -1.71 27.51
N ALA A 14 -35.46 -0.50 27.05
CA ALA A 14 -34.67 0.12 25.97
C ALA A 14 -33.29 0.47 26.53
N LEU A 15 -32.33 -0.42 26.34
CA LEU A 15 -30.91 -0.08 26.53
C LEU A 15 -30.55 1.00 25.50
N PRO A 16 -30.00 2.14 25.93
CA PRO A 16 -29.49 3.12 24.98
C PRO A 16 -28.38 2.46 24.17
N LEU A 17 -28.61 2.23 22.88
CA LEU A 17 -27.55 1.97 21.94
C LEU A 17 -26.70 3.24 21.90
N SER A 18 -25.70 3.32 22.77
CA SER A 18 -24.65 4.34 22.66
C SER A 18 -23.99 4.13 21.31
N ALA A 19 -24.30 4.96 20.34
CA ALA A 19 -23.61 4.96 19.07
C ALA A 19 -22.13 5.19 19.39
N GLN A 20 -21.36 4.12 19.36
CA GLN A 20 -19.94 4.17 19.65
C GLN A 20 -19.31 5.10 18.64
N GLN A 21 -18.89 6.27 19.10
CA GLN A 21 -18.34 7.31 18.24
C GLN A 21 -17.15 6.72 17.50
N LYS A 22 -17.19 6.79 16.16
CA LYS A 22 -16.11 6.26 15.31
C LYS A 22 -14.77 6.84 15.76
N PRO A 23 -13.76 6.01 16.03
CA PRO A 23 -12.44 6.51 16.40
C PRO A 23 -11.88 7.52 15.38
N VAL A 24 -11.17 8.54 15.85
CA VAL A 24 -10.65 9.62 14.99
C VAL A 24 -9.74 9.06 13.89
N TYR A 25 -8.90 8.08 14.19
CA TYR A 25 -8.00 7.50 13.19
C TYR A 25 -8.72 6.83 12.02
N LEU A 26 -9.98 6.41 12.18
CA LEU A 26 -10.80 5.84 11.11
C LEU A 26 -11.61 6.89 10.33
N ASP A 27 -11.64 8.15 10.80
CA ASP A 27 -12.39 9.22 10.15
C ASP A 27 -11.51 9.91 9.11
N ALA A 28 -11.75 9.60 7.82
CA ALA A 28 -11.00 10.16 6.70
C ALA A 28 -11.20 11.69 6.51
N SER A 29 -12.22 12.30 7.14
CA SER A 29 -12.46 13.73 7.09
C SER A 29 -11.54 14.54 8.03
N LYS A 30 -10.89 13.86 8.98
CA LYS A 30 -9.98 14.47 9.94
C LYS A 30 -8.57 14.64 9.35
N PRO A 31 -7.83 15.67 9.79
CA PRO A 31 -6.43 15.83 9.43
C PRO A 31 -5.60 14.58 9.73
N ILE A 32 -4.61 14.31 8.89
CA ILE A 32 -3.76 13.11 9.03
C ILE A 32 -3.08 13.08 10.41
N GLU A 33 -2.56 14.20 10.88
CA GLU A 33 -1.87 14.32 12.18
C GLU A 33 -2.78 13.93 13.35
N GLU A 34 -4.03 14.39 13.36
CA GLU A 34 -5.00 14.02 14.40
C GLU A 34 -5.30 12.51 14.38
N ARG A 35 -5.37 11.94 13.19
CA ARG A 35 -5.61 10.51 12.99
C ARG A 35 -4.41 9.67 13.46
N VAL A 36 -3.20 10.14 13.17
CA VAL A 36 -1.96 9.49 13.59
C VAL A 36 -1.84 9.51 15.12
N GLU A 37 -2.06 10.66 15.75
CA GLU A 37 -2.00 10.79 17.22
C GLU A 37 -3.04 9.91 17.91
N ASP A 38 -4.28 9.87 17.41
CA ASP A 38 -5.31 8.99 17.97
C ASP A 38 -4.93 7.50 17.83
N ALA A 39 -4.42 7.09 16.67
CA ALA A 39 -3.94 5.72 16.46
C ALA A 39 -2.78 5.39 17.41
N LEU A 40 -1.77 6.24 17.50
CA LEU A 40 -0.59 6.07 18.35
C LEU A 40 -0.94 5.97 19.84
N SER A 41 -1.95 6.74 20.30
CA SER A 41 -2.42 6.69 21.69
C SER A 41 -3.05 5.34 22.07
N ARG A 42 -3.55 4.59 21.08
CA ARG A 42 -4.20 3.29 21.25
C ARG A 42 -3.26 2.10 21.12
N LEU A 43 -2.08 2.31 20.55
CA LEU A 43 -1.08 1.26 20.35
C LEU A 43 -0.37 0.88 21.65
N THR A 44 -0.20 -0.41 21.87
CA THR A 44 0.73 -0.92 22.90
C THR A 44 2.17 -0.69 22.48
N LEU A 45 3.10 -0.79 23.43
CA LEU A 45 4.53 -0.68 23.12
C LEU A 45 4.97 -1.77 22.11
N GLU A 46 4.49 -2.99 22.28
CA GLU A 46 4.79 -4.11 21.37
C GLU A 46 4.28 -3.85 19.95
N GLU A 47 3.07 -3.32 19.81
CA GLU A 47 2.51 -2.94 18.51
C GLU A 47 3.33 -1.82 17.85
N LYS A 48 3.75 -0.82 18.62
CA LYS A 48 4.63 0.25 18.13
C LYS A 48 5.96 -0.30 17.63
N VAL A 49 6.58 -1.22 18.37
CA VAL A 49 7.83 -1.87 17.96
C VAL A 49 7.64 -2.67 16.68
N LYS A 50 6.56 -3.46 16.57
CA LYS A 50 6.27 -4.23 15.35
C LYS A 50 6.11 -3.38 14.09
N LEU A 51 5.58 -2.17 14.22
CA LEU A 51 5.44 -1.23 13.08
C LEU A 51 6.78 -0.68 12.57
N THR A 52 7.87 -0.82 13.34
CA THR A 52 9.18 -0.24 12.97
C THR A 52 10.11 -1.20 12.24
N HIS A 53 9.70 -2.43 12.02
CA HIS A 53 10.50 -3.43 11.30
C HIS A 53 9.64 -4.30 10.38
N ALA A 54 10.29 -4.93 9.41
CA ALA A 54 9.62 -5.90 8.56
C ALA A 54 9.22 -7.15 9.35
N GLN A 55 8.07 -7.73 9.02
CA GLN A 55 7.63 -9.03 9.54
C GLN A 55 7.91 -10.18 8.56
N SER A 56 8.09 -9.85 7.28
CA SER A 56 8.46 -10.81 6.22
C SER A 56 9.38 -10.14 5.21
N LYS A 57 9.73 -10.82 4.12
CA LYS A 57 10.55 -10.26 3.03
C LYS A 57 9.96 -8.97 2.46
N PHE A 58 8.63 -8.89 2.35
CA PHE A 58 7.93 -7.79 1.67
C PHE A 58 6.74 -7.24 2.46
N SER A 59 6.73 -7.37 3.81
CA SER A 59 5.65 -6.77 4.58
C SER A 59 6.08 -6.22 5.93
N SER A 60 5.37 -5.19 6.36
CA SER A 60 5.39 -4.68 7.74
C SER A 60 4.06 -4.98 8.40
N ALA A 61 4.12 -5.32 9.69
CA ALA A 61 2.92 -5.65 10.44
C ALA A 61 1.93 -4.49 10.53
N GLY A 62 0.66 -4.79 10.41
CA GLY A 62 -0.42 -3.91 10.81
C GLY A 62 -0.79 -4.09 12.29
N VAL A 63 -1.97 -3.61 12.66
CA VAL A 63 -2.53 -3.77 14.01
C VAL A 63 -3.96 -4.27 13.90
N PRO A 64 -4.17 -5.60 13.77
CA PRO A 64 -5.49 -6.18 13.51
C PRO A 64 -6.55 -5.77 14.54
N ARG A 65 -6.16 -5.63 15.81
CA ARG A 65 -7.03 -5.18 16.90
C ARG A 65 -7.64 -3.81 16.65
N LEU A 66 -6.95 -2.96 15.91
CA LEU A 66 -7.41 -1.62 15.52
C LEU A 66 -7.93 -1.58 14.07
N GLY A 67 -7.93 -2.69 13.35
CA GLY A 67 -8.30 -2.73 11.94
C GLY A 67 -7.28 -2.04 11.02
N ILE A 68 -6.04 -1.87 11.48
CA ILE A 68 -4.94 -1.35 10.67
C ILE A 68 -4.31 -2.54 9.92
N PRO A 69 -4.38 -2.57 8.59
CA PRO A 69 -3.87 -3.69 7.80
C PRO A 69 -2.34 -3.73 7.78
N ASP A 70 -1.80 -4.89 7.40
CA ASP A 70 -0.39 -5.02 7.04
C ASP A 70 -0.07 -4.15 5.82
N VAL A 71 1.16 -3.64 5.77
CA VAL A 71 1.68 -2.94 4.60
C VAL A 71 2.48 -3.93 3.78
N TRP A 72 1.99 -4.24 2.58
CA TRP A 72 2.67 -5.11 1.63
C TRP A 72 3.42 -4.28 0.60
N THR A 73 4.70 -4.53 0.49
CA THR A 73 5.55 -3.97 -0.57
C THR A 73 5.71 -4.97 -1.70
N ASP A 74 6.13 -4.50 -2.85
CA ASP A 74 6.55 -5.36 -3.94
C ASP A 74 7.71 -4.75 -4.70
N ASP A 75 8.59 -5.63 -5.16
CA ASP A 75 9.73 -5.27 -5.98
C ASP A 75 9.28 -5.01 -7.42
N GLY A 76 9.90 -4.04 -8.00
CA GLY A 76 9.96 -3.91 -9.43
C GLY A 76 9.57 -2.55 -9.98
N PRO A 77 10.56 -1.74 -10.41
CA PRO A 77 10.32 -0.48 -11.11
C PRO A 77 9.75 -0.68 -12.52
N HIS A 78 9.82 -1.90 -13.07
CA HIS A 78 9.31 -2.26 -14.41
C HIS A 78 8.64 -3.64 -14.47
N GLY A 79 7.92 -3.98 -13.41
CA GLY A 79 7.09 -5.17 -13.31
C GLY A 79 6.87 -5.59 -11.86
N ILE A 80 5.68 -6.07 -11.57
CA ILE A 80 5.37 -6.61 -10.25
C ILE A 80 5.89 -8.04 -10.20
N ARG A 81 6.80 -8.33 -9.27
CA ARG A 81 7.36 -9.69 -9.15
C ARG A 81 6.35 -10.68 -8.58
N PRO A 82 6.51 -11.99 -8.83
CA PRO A 82 5.80 -13.03 -8.10
C PRO A 82 6.07 -12.97 -6.61
N ASP A 83 5.06 -13.28 -5.79
CA ASP A 83 5.21 -13.36 -4.34
C ASP A 83 6.23 -14.43 -3.94
N VAL A 84 7.00 -14.14 -2.90
CA VAL A 84 7.95 -15.09 -2.31
C VAL A 84 7.40 -15.63 -0.99
N LEU A 85 7.98 -16.73 -0.53
CA LEU A 85 7.71 -17.28 0.78
C LEU A 85 8.03 -16.26 1.90
N TRP A 86 7.44 -16.46 3.05
CA TRP A 86 7.50 -15.50 4.15
C TRP A 86 8.93 -15.10 4.54
N ASP A 87 9.81 -16.07 4.70
CA ASP A 87 11.19 -15.87 5.13
C ASP A 87 12.24 -16.28 4.08
N GLU A 88 11.82 -16.72 2.90
CA GLU A 88 12.69 -17.21 1.84
C GLU A 88 12.48 -16.48 0.53
N TRP A 89 13.44 -16.62 -0.40
CA TRP A 89 13.38 -15.98 -1.72
C TRP A 89 12.73 -16.87 -2.80
N GLU A 90 12.29 -18.07 -2.42
CA GLU A 90 11.56 -18.95 -3.31
C GLU A 90 10.16 -18.39 -3.60
N GLN A 91 9.67 -18.59 -4.82
CA GLN A 91 8.33 -18.14 -5.20
C GLN A 91 7.26 -18.89 -4.41
N ALA A 92 6.25 -18.16 -3.95
CA ALA A 92 5.13 -18.73 -3.20
C ALA A 92 4.17 -19.54 -4.06
N GLY A 93 4.23 -19.40 -5.39
CA GLY A 93 3.38 -20.14 -6.33
C GLY A 93 1.92 -19.72 -6.29
N CYS A 94 1.63 -18.44 -6.02
CA CYS A 94 0.28 -17.91 -6.00
C CYS A 94 -0.38 -17.94 -7.38
N THR A 95 -1.68 -18.16 -7.45
CA THR A 95 -2.43 -18.24 -8.71
C THR A 95 -2.49 -16.92 -9.48
N ASN A 96 -2.25 -15.80 -8.80
CA ASN A 96 -2.21 -14.44 -9.37
C ASN A 96 -0.79 -13.94 -9.65
N ASP A 97 0.20 -14.81 -9.73
CA ASP A 97 1.60 -14.42 -9.94
C ASP A 97 1.95 -14.08 -11.40
N SER A 98 1.02 -14.31 -12.33
CA SER A 98 1.18 -13.86 -13.71
C SER A 98 1.13 -12.33 -13.78
N CYS A 99 2.22 -11.71 -14.20
CA CYS A 99 2.37 -10.27 -14.26
C CYS A 99 3.07 -9.83 -15.54
N VAL A 100 2.92 -8.54 -15.87
CA VAL A 100 3.50 -7.96 -17.09
C VAL A 100 4.96 -7.57 -16.84
N ALA A 101 5.83 -7.96 -17.78
CA ALA A 101 7.18 -7.39 -17.87
C ALA A 101 7.09 -6.08 -18.66
N PHE A 102 7.17 -4.97 -17.94
CA PHE A 102 7.18 -3.64 -18.53
C PHE A 102 8.56 -3.33 -19.14
N PRO A 103 8.64 -2.39 -20.11
CA PRO A 103 9.93 -1.93 -20.64
C PRO A 103 10.84 -1.40 -19.53
N ALA A 104 12.15 -1.57 -19.67
CA ALA A 104 13.11 -1.01 -18.74
C ALA A 104 12.97 0.53 -18.65
N LEU A 105 13.24 1.12 -17.49
CA LEU A 105 13.09 2.56 -17.30
C LEU A 105 13.98 3.40 -18.21
N THR A 106 15.13 2.88 -18.60
CA THR A 106 15.97 3.48 -19.65
C THR A 106 15.20 3.64 -20.97
N CYS A 107 14.42 2.62 -21.36
CA CYS A 107 13.57 2.67 -22.55
C CYS A 107 12.43 3.69 -22.38
N LEU A 108 11.80 3.72 -21.22
CA LEU A 108 10.78 4.71 -20.91
C LEU A 108 11.33 6.14 -20.99
N ALA A 109 12.50 6.39 -20.38
CA ALA A 109 13.14 7.71 -20.40
C ALA A 109 13.53 8.13 -21.81
N ALA A 110 13.97 7.20 -22.67
CA ALA A 110 14.33 7.45 -24.07
C ALA A 110 13.14 7.92 -24.92
N THR A 111 11.92 7.78 -24.46
CA THR A 111 10.75 8.32 -25.14
C THR A 111 10.65 9.85 -25.03
N TRP A 112 11.25 10.46 -24.01
CA TRP A 112 11.12 11.88 -23.67
C TRP A 112 9.67 12.33 -23.49
N ASN A 113 8.77 11.40 -23.21
CA ASN A 113 7.33 11.63 -23.15
C ASN A 113 6.78 11.44 -21.73
N PRO A 114 6.52 12.52 -20.97
CA PRO A 114 5.94 12.44 -19.63
C PRO A 114 4.55 11.79 -19.57
N GLU A 115 3.75 11.88 -20.67
CA GLU A 115 2.44 11.23 -20.72
C GLU A 115 2.58 9.71 -20.79
N MET A 116 3.58 9.22 -21.52
CA MET A 116 3.93 7.80 -21.55
C MET A 116 4.38 7.32 -20.17
N SER A 117 5.12 8.15 -19.44
CA SER A 117 5.54 7.84 -18.06
C SER A 117 4.35 7.78 -17.11
N LEU A 118 3.37 8.67 -17.27
CA LEU A 118 2.13 8.61 -16.50
C LEU A 118 1.35 7.32 -16.78
N LEU A 119 1.17 6.98 -18.06
CA LEU A 119 0.49 5.74 -18.47
C LEU A 119 1.20 4.49 -17.93
N TYR A 120 2.53 4.47 -17.98
CA TYR A 120 3.35 3.41 -17.41
C TYR A 120 3.07 3.25 -15.91
N GLY A 121 3.12 4.37 -15.16
CA GLY A 121 2.82 4.37 -13.73
C GLY A 121 1.39 3.93 -13.41
N GLN A 122 0.41 4.33 -14.22
CA GLN A 122 -0.98 3.88 -14.06
C GLN A 122 -1.10 2.37 -14.24
N SER A 123 -0.50 1.83 -15.29
CA SER A 123 -0.60 0.39 -15.62
C SER A 123 0.08 -0.48 -14.56
N ILE A 124 1.29 -0.13 -14.16
CA ILE A 124 2.00 -0.91 -13.11
C ILE A 124 1.34 -0.75 -11.73
N GLY A 125 0.81 0.43 -11.43
CA GLY A 125 0.07 0.69 -10.19
C GLY A 125 -1.24 -0.09 -10.13
N GLU A 126 -1.95 -0.23 -11.27
CA GLU A 126 -3.16 -1.07 -11.37
C GLU A 126 -2.85 -2.53 -11.07
N GLU A 127 -1.77 -3.05 -11.66
CA GLU A 127 -1.33 -4.43 -11.42
C GLU A 127 -0.89 -4.65 -9.97
N ALA A 128 -0.15 -3.71 -9.37
CA ALA A 128 0.22 -3.74 -7.97
C ALA A 128 -1.04 -3.75 -7.07
N ARG A 129 -2.01 -2.91 -7.38
CA ARG A 129 -3.29 -2.86 -6.65
C ARG A 129 -4.08 -4.16 -6.77
N TYR A 130 -4.18 -4.71 -7.98
CA TYR A 130 -4.83 -6.00 -8.22
C TYR A 130 -4.21 -7.12 -7.37
N ARG A 131 -2.89 -7.08 -7.17
CA ARG A 131 -2.15 -8.04 -6.34
C ARG A 131 -2.11 -7.65 -4.86
N ASN A 132 -2.93 -6.70 -4.45
CA ASN A 132 -3.08 -6.24 -3.06
C ASN A 132 -1.78 -5.70 -2.44
N LYS A 133 -0.96 -5.03 -3.23
CA LYS A 133 0.25 -4.36 -2.75
C LYS A 133 -0.06 -2.93 -2.32
N SER A 134 0.54 -2.53 -1.21
CA SER A 134 0.39 -1.18 -0.63
C SER A 134 1.45 -0.22 -1.15
N VAL A 135 2.64 -0.74 -1.44
CA VAL A 135 3.80 0.04 -1.86
C VAL A 135 4.52 -0.68 -3.00
N LEU A 136 4.74 0.02 -4.09
CA LEU A 136 5.64 -0.40 -5.16
C LEU A 136 7.06 0.12 -4.87
N LEU A 137 8.05 -0.75 -4.86
CA LEU A 137 9.47 -0.38 -4.79
C LEU A 137 9.96 0.04 -6.19
N GLY A 138 9.53 1.21 -6.57
CA GLY A 138 9.73 1.86 -7.86
C GLY A 138 9.16 3.27 -7.89
N PRO A 139 9.59 4.11 -8.86
CA PRO A 139 10.56 3.86 -9.92
C PRO A 139 12.02 3.85 -9.45
N GLY A 140 12.91 3.27 -10.25
CA GLY A 140 14.36 3.42 -10.10
C GLY A 140 14.81 4.79 -10.61
N VAL A 141 15.45 5.61 -9.76
CA VAL A 141 15.77 7.01 -10.09
C VAL A 141 17.24 7.38 -9.91
N ASN A 142 18.10 6.40 -9.65
CA ASN A 142 19.53 6.65 -9.54
C ASN A 142 20.11 7.13 -10.86
N ILE A 143 21.04 8.07 -10.79
CA ILE A 143 21.74 8.59 -11.97
C ILE A 143 22.87 7.65 -12.34
N TYR A 144 23.02 7.34 -13.62
CA TYR A 144 24.14 6.58 -14.14
C TYR A 144 25.46 7.32 -13.91
N ARG A 145 26.36 6.71 -13.18
CA ARG A 145 27.69 7.28 -12.91
C ARG A 145 28.81 6.52 -13.61
N THR A 146 28.55 5.25 -13.91
CA THR A 146 29.52 4.35 -14.53
C THR A 146 28.74 3.26 -15.29
N PRO A 147 29.25 2.83 -16.46
CA PRO A 147 28.66 1.72 -17.20
C PRO A 147 28.85 0.36 -16.49
N LEU A 148 29.74 0.29 -15.50
CA LEU A 148 30.02 -0.95 -14.77
C LEU A 148 28.98 -1.28 -13.67
N ASN A 149 27.98 -0.44 -13.45
CA ASN A 149 26.90 -0.72 -12.51
C ASN A 149 25.90 -1.72 -13.13
N GLY A 150 25.75 -2.89 -12.51
CA GLY A 150 24.84 -3.95 -12.96
C GLY A 150 23.36 -3.62 -12.93
N ARG A 151 22.96 -2.48 -12.33
CA ARG A 151 21.56 -2.04 -12.21
C ARG A 151 21.20 -0.82 -13.07
N ASN A 152 22.07 -0.42 -14.01
CA ASN A 152 21.78 0.72 -14.89
C ASN A 152 20.49 0.55 -15.70
N PHE A 153 20.12 -0.69 -16.06
CA PHE A 153 18.91 -0.98 -16.83
C PHE A 153 17.61 -0.55 -16.13
N GLU A 154 17.60 -0.49 -14.80
CA GLU A 154 16.41 -0.15 -14.02
C GLU A 154 16.27 1.34 -13.70
N TYR A 155 17.19 2.18 -14.19
CA TYR A 155 17.17 3.64 -13.97
C TYR A 155 16.88 4.41 -15.25
N MET A 156 16.54 5.69 -15.10
CA MET A 156 16.09 6.55 -16.20
C MET A 156 17.21 7.22 -17.00
N GLY A 157 18.48 7.07 -16.59
CA GLY A 157 19.61 7.59 -17.33
C GLY A 157 20.60 8.39 -16.48
N GLU A 158 21.49 9.12 -17.17
CA GLU A 158 22.54 9.93 -16.57
C GLU A 158 22.14 11.41 -16.39
N ASP A 159 21.05 11.86 -17.05
CA ASP A 159 20.56 13.22 -16.97
C ASP A 159 19.53 13.38 -15.84
N PRO A 160 19.85 14.12 -14.76
CA PRO A 160 18.94 14.32 -13.64
C PRO A 160 17.69 15.14 -14.01
N TYR A 161 17.78 16.01 -15.01
CA TYR A 161 16.63 16.78 -15.47
C TYR A 161 15.60 15.87 -16.16
N LEU A 162 16.06 15.04 -17.09
CA LEU A 162 15.19 14.06 -17.76
C LEU A 162 14.59 13.07 -16.73
N ALA A 163 15.41 12.51 -15.86
CA ALA A 163 14.95 11.61 -14.81
C ALA A 163 13.85 12.27 -13.94
N GLY A 164 14.05 13.51 -13.49
CA GLY A 164 13.08 14.25 -12.72
C GLY A 164 11.77 14.52 -13.45
N LYS A 165 11.83 14.80 -14.77
CA LYS A 165 10.63 15.01 -15.60
C LYS A 165 9.85 13.73 -15.85
N MET A 166 10.53 12.60 -15.94
CA MET A 166 9.90 11.30 -16.20
C MET A 166 9.42 10.64 -14.91
N VAL A 167 10.12 10.76 -13.79
CA VAL A 167 9.76 10.11 -12.52
C VAL A 167 8.48 10.67 -11.91
N SER A 168 8.27 11.97 -11.98
CA SER A 168 7.10 12.61 -11.36
C SER A 168 5.76 12.09 -11.90
N PRO A 169 5.54 12.02 -13.23
CA PRO A 169 4.32 11.43 -13.76
C PRO A 169 4.20 9.92 -13.49
N TYR A 170 5.30 9.16 -13.49
CA TYR A 170 5.29 7.75 -13.08
C TYR A 170 4.71 7.59 -11.66
N ILE A 171 5.26 8.32 -10.68
CA ILE A 171 4.78 8.29 -9.30
C ILE A 171 3.30 8.64 -9.21
N ARG A 172 2.87 9.69 -9.90
CA ARG A 172 1.45 10.07 -9.93
C ARG A 172 0.56 8.96 -10.48
N GLY A 173 1.02 8.28 -11.54
CA GLY A 173 0.30 7.16 -12.14
C GLY A 173 0.12 6.01 -11.15
N VAL A 174 1.18 5.62 -10.45
CA VAL A 174 1.12 4.58 -9.40
C VAL A 174 0.14 4.99 -8.28
N GLN A 175 0.25 6.22 -7.80
CA GLN A 175 -0.55 6.71 -6.68
C GLN A 175 -2.05 6.87 -7.01
N GLN A 176 -2.42 7.06 -8.27
CA GLN A 176 -3.82 7.08 -8.70
C GLN A 176 -4.55 5.76 -8.43
N ASN A 177 -3.82 4.67 -8.28
CA ASN A 177 -4.36 3.36 -7.92
C ASN A 177 -4.36 3.10 -6.40
N GLY A 178 -4.06 4.10 -5.58
CA GLY A 178 -3.97 3.95 -4.13
C GLY A 178 -2.78 3.09 -3.67
N VAL A 179 -1.72 3.01 -4.48
CA VAL A 179 -0.45 2.35 -4.19
C VAL A 179 0.61 3.42 -3.99
N ALA A 180 1.39 3.34 -2.92
CA ALA A 180 2.51 4.24 -2.72
C ALA A 180 3.68 3.86 -3.64
N ALA A 181 4.44 4.86 -4.10
CA ALA A 181 5.67 4.68 -4.87
C ALA A 181 6.89 5.01 -3.99
N CYS A 182 7.88 4.14 -4.02
CA CYS A 182 9.09 4.28 -3.22
C CYS A 182 10.34 4.29 -4.12
#